data_3a5a69913acd23635d347eec33a5ec6f
#
_entry.id   3a5a69913acd23635d347eec33a5ec6f
#
_cell.length_a   1.000
_cell.length_b   1.000
_cell.length_c   1.000
_cell.angle_alpha   90.00
_cell.angle_beta   90.00
_cell.angle_gamma   90.00
#
_symmetry.space_group_name_H-M   'P 1'
#
loop_
_entity.id
_entity.type
_entity.pdbx_description
1 polymer ?
#
loop_
_entity_poly.entity_id
_entity_poly.type
_entity_poly.pdbx_seq_one_letter_code
_entity_poly.pdbx_strand_id
1 'polypeptide(L)'
;MTDVAAHPALDRLATALGDRLAFPGESRWDAVRSPWNLSIDQHPAAVAAPAGLDELRDVLDAARADGLQLAVQPGGHGASGNLDGTVLLRTAAFDRLEVDRDARVALIGAGVSWGRVLDALAGTGLVAMAGSSPIINATAFTLSGGQSWFTRSHGHASGSLRAVELLTADGRHRWLRDADEPELLWAMRGAGGAFGVVTAIEVDLHPAPVITGGRLDFEPTDVAAVLRAVVDAGRDAPDTLALHAGVLRIPDVPQAAPELRGRTIVTAMFVELGASGEARAAIDRVRAAGTVVTDTIGPVPVEHLGGIVDEPTDPSPDTSWSALADLDADAIDRLVDAWRSPEGQEIIAFGFRALGGALALPPRRPGIAGAVREWNVVTAHAMGLPGGEEAAERAFTAMRAAVGHAASDRTFCTFLGPGVGYTGAYAESDVARAANVKATVDPEGRFRGNRDFT
;
A
#
# COMPACT_ATOMS: atom_id res chain seq x y z
N MET A 1 7.97 -35.77 7.68
CA MET A 1 6.99 -35.81 6.58
C MET A 1 5.66 -35.47 7.24
N THR A 2 5.27 -34.23 7.20
CA THR A 2 3.93 -33.78 7.60
C THR A 2 2.94 -34.37 6.61
N ASP A 3 1.97 -35.10 7.13
CA ASP A 3 0.86 -35.68 6.37
C ASP A 3 0.18 -34.52 5.64
N VAL A 4 0.32 -34.42 4.33
CA VAL A 4 -0.35 -33.40 3.51
C VAL A 4 -1.82 -33.79 3.53
N ALA A 5 -2.63 -33.00 4.17
CA ALA A 5 -4.08 -33.24 4.23
C ALA A 5 -4.61 -33.39 2.79
N ALA A 6 -5.40 -34.43 2.54
CA ALA A 6 -6.00 -34.65 1.24
C ALA A 6 -7.10 -33.62 0.98
N HIS A 7 -7.05 -32.99 -0.19
CA HIS A 7 -8.05 -32.02 -0.65
C HIS A 7 -8.74 -32.55 -1.92
N PRO A 8 -9.65 -33.51 -1.82
CA PRO A 8 -10.16 -34.27 -2.98
C PRO A 8 -10.87 -33.42 -4.03
N ALA A 9 -11.45 -32.29 -3.64
CA ALA A 9 -12.11 -31.40 -4.60
C ALA A 9 -11.07 -30.57 -5.37
N LEU A 10 -10.03 -30.04 -4.70
CA LEU A 10 -8.94 -29.34 -5.35
C LEU A 10 -8.09 -30.27 -6.20
N ASP A 11 -7.86 -31.51 -5.75
CA ASP A 11 -7.12 -32.54 -6.51
C ASP A 11 -7.80 -32.82 -7.87
N ARG A 12 -9.12 -32.84 -7.91
CA ARG A 12 -9.89 -32.96 -9.18
C ARG A 12 -9.70 -31.76 -10.11
N LEU A 13 -9.58 -30.56 -9.56
CA LEU A 13 -9.33 -29.34 -10.35
C LEU A 13 -7.91 -29.28 -10.90
N ALA A 14 -6.94 -29.98 -10.30
CA ALA A 14 -5.55 -29.95 -10.75
C ALA A 14 -5.41 -30.35 -12.23
N THR A 15 -6.22 -31.31 -12.70
CA THR A 15 -6.21 -31.73 -14.12
C THR A 15 -6.75 -30.61 -15.05
N ALA A 16 -7.77 -29.86 -14.62
CA ALA A 16 -8.37 -28.80 -15.44
C ALA A 16 -7.55 -27.52 -15.44
N LEU A 17 -7.01 -27.13 -14.28
CA LEU A 17 -6.23 -25.91 -14.12
C LEU A 17 -4.75 -26.08 -14.49
N GLY A 18 -4.19 -27.32 -14.44
CA GLY A 18 -2.80 -27.58 -14.74
C GLY A 18 -1.88 -26.68 -13.91
N ASP A 19 -0.95 -25.97 -14.57
CA ASP A 19 0.01 -25.08 -13.91
C ASP A 19 -0.61 -23.88 -13.18
N ARG A 20 -1.90 -23.67 -13.26
CA ARG A 20 -2.62 -22.62 -12.52
C ARG A 20 -3.10 -23.05 -11.12
N LEU A 21 -2.86 -24.30 -10.73
CA LEU A 21 -3.09 -24.77 -9.37
C LEU A 21 -1.83 -25.50 -8.88
N ALA A 22 -1.28 -25.09 -7.74
CA ALA A 22 -0.07 -25.63 -7.15
C ALA A 22 -0.29 -26.09 -5.71
N PHE A 23 0.43 -27.14 -5.32
CA PHE A 23 0.39 -27.71 -3.97
C PHE A 23 1.77 -27.74 -3.32
N PRO A 24 1.84 -27.81 -1.98
CA PRO A 24 3.08 -28.02 -1.25
C PRO A 24 3.87 -29.22 -1.78
N GLY A 25 5.19 -29.06 -1.94
CA GLY A 25 6.08 -30.11 -2.44
C GLY A 25 6.33 -30.09 -3.94
N GLU A 26 5.59 -29.31 -4.72
CA GLU A 26 5.90 -29.09 -6.14
C GLU A 26 7.14 -28.18 -6.28
N SER A 27 7.95 -28.39 -7.33
CA SER A 27 9.18 -27.61 -7.59
C SER A 27 8.96 -26.11 -7.74
N ARG A 28 7.77 -25.69 -8.17
CA ARG A 28 7.36 -24.27 -8.35
C ARG A 28 6.70 -23.68 -7.11
N TRP A 29 6.47 -24.49 -6.05
CA TRP A 29 5.68 -24.10 -4.88
C TRP A 29 6.15 -22.79 -4.26
N ASP A 30 7.43 -22.66 -3.94
CA ASP A 30 7.95 -21.46 -3.30
C ASP A 30 7.81 -20.21 -4.18
N ALA A 31 7.97 -20.34 -5.50
CA ALA A 31 7.84 -19.23 -6.42
C ALA A 31 6.38 -18.69 -6.49
N VAL A 32 5.36 -19.57 -6.40
CA VAL A 32 3.96 -19.15 -6.56
C VAL A 32 3.31 -18.73 -5.24
N ARG A 33 3.74 -19.29 -4.09
CA ARG A 33 3.21 -18.93 -2.77
C ARG A 33 3.81 -17.65 -2.18
N SER A 34 5.07 -17.35 -2.50
CA SER A 34 5.81 -16.25 -1.88
C SER A 34 5.15 -14.90 -2.18
N PRO A 35 5.00 -14.04 -1.16
CA PRO A 35 4.60 -12.66 -1.36
C PRO A 35 5.77 -11.83 -1.89
N TRP A 36 5.51 -10.58 -2.34
CA TRP A 36 6.57 -9.63 -2.67
C TRP A 36 7.48 -9.36 -1.46
N ASN A 37 6.89 -9.21 -0.27
CA ASN A 37 7.65 -9.07 0.97
C ASN A 37 8.14 -10.44 1.44
N LEU A 38 9.40 -10.74 1.18
CA LEU A 38 10.03 -12.03 1.47
C LEU A 38 10.30 -12.29 2.96
N SER A 39 10.09 -11.30 3.84
CA SER A 39 10.14 -11.53 5.30
C SER A 39 8.92 -12.30 5.81
N ILE A 40 7.87 -12.43 4.99
CA ILE A 40 6.62 -13.08 5.37
C ILE A 40 6.57 -14.48 4.76
N ASP A 41 6.72 -15.50 5.59
CA ASP A 41 6.53 -16.90 5.19
C ASP A 41 5.04 -17.28 5.32
N GLN A 42 4.46 -17.83 4.25
CA GLN A 42 3.03 -18.17 4.15
C GLN A 42 2.88 -19.65 3.76
N HIS A 43 1.95 -20.36 4.44
CA HIS A 43 1.73 -21.80 4.25
C HIS A 43 0.28 -22.11 3.82
N PRO A 44 -0.17 -21.62 2.64
CA PRO A 44 -1.49 -21.98 2.13
C PRO A 44 -1.56 -23.50 1.83
N ALA A 45 -2.77 -24.06 1.81
CA ALA A 45 -2.98 -25.46 1.40
C ALA A 45 -2.79 -25.62 -0.12
N ALA A 46 -3.11 -24.58 -0.90
CA ALA A 46 -2.89 -24.55 -2.34
C ALA A 46 -2.78 -23.09 -2.82
N VAL A 47 -2.17 -22.89 -3.99
CA VAL A 47 -2.15 -21.61 -4.72
C VAL A 47 -2.89 -21.79 -6.04
N ALA A 48 -3.92 -21.00 -6.28
CA ALA A 48 -4.69 -20.99 -7.51
C ALA A 48 -4.59 -19.66 -8.25
N ALA A 49 -4.36 -19.71 -9.57
CA ALA A 49 -4.29 -18.57 -10.47
C ALA A 49 -5.32 -18.74 -11.60
N PRO A 50 -6.64 -18.60 -11.31
CA PRO A 50 -7.69 -18.85 -12.30
C PRO A 50 -7.57 -17.90 -13.49
N ALA A 51 -7.74 -18.43 -14.72
CA ALA A 51 -7.65 -17.68 -15.96
C ALA A 51 -8.88 -16.78 -16.21
N GLY A 52 -9.96 -16.97 -15.45
CA GLY A 52 -11.19 -16.19 -15.59
C GLY A 52 -12.23 -16.58 -14.55
N LEU A 53 -13.44 -16.05 -14.72
CA LEU A 53 -14.50 -16.16 -13.74
C LEU A 53 -15.00 -17.61 -13.54
N ASP A 54 -15.05 -18.41 -14.60
CA ASP A 54 -15.55 -19.80 -14.49
C ASP A 54 -14.58 -20.65 -13.68
N GLU A 55 -13.28 -20.58 -13.96
CA GLU A 55 -12.26 -21.25 -13.14
C GLU A 55 -12.24 -20.72 -11.68
N LEU A 56 -12.48 -19.41 -11.49
CA LEU A 56 -12.57 -18.84 -10.15
C LEU A 56 -13.75 -19.40 -9.35
N ARG A 57 -14.88 -19.64 -10.00
CA ARG A 57 -16.06 -20.31 -9.41
C ARG A 57 -15.74 -21.77 -9.05
N ASP A 58 -15.08 -22.48 -9.97
CA ASP A 58 -14.67 -23.86 -9.73
C ASP A 58 -13.73 -23.97 -8.52
N VAL A 59 -12.80 -23.04 -8.36
CA VAL A 59 -11.91 -22.96 -7.19
C VAL A 59 -12.70 -22.66 -5.92
N LEU A 60 -13.64 -21.73 -5.95
CA LEU A 60 -14.51 -21.42 -4.81
C LEU A 60 -15.32 -22.67 -4.38
N ASP A 61 -15.93 -23.38 -5.32
CA ASP A 61 -16.76 -24.54 -5.05
C ASP A 61 -15.91 -25.72 -4.52
N ALA A 62 -14.71 -25.93 -5.06
CA ALA A 62 -13.79 -26.95 -4.57
C ALA A 62 -13.28 -26.64 -3.15
N ALA A 63 -12.89 -25.39 -2.89
CA ALA A 63 -12.47 -24.97 -1.55
C ALA A 63 -13.60 -25.17 -0.53
N ARG A 64 -14.85 -24.82 -0.89
CA ARG A 64 -16.03 -25.09 -0.06
C ARG A 64 -16.20 -26.59 0.25
N ALA A 65 -16.08 -27.44 -0.77
CA ALA A 65 -16.24 -28.89 -0.63
C ALA A 65 -15.17 -29.51 0.27
N ASP A 66 -13.96 -28.96 0.26
CA ASP A 66 -12.83 -29.39 1.09
C ASP A 66 -12.77 -28.63 2.44
N GLY A 67 -13.74 -27.74 2.73
CA GLY A 67 -13.80 -26.98 3.98
C GLY A 67 -12.73 -25.90 4.11
N LEU A 68 -12.12 -25.44 3.01
CA LEU A 68 -11.05 -24.45 2.97
C LEU A 68 -11.60 -23.03 2.79
N GLN A 69 -10.86 -22.05 3.29
CA GLN A 69 -11.09 -20.63 3.01
C GLN A 69 -10.29 -20.18 1.80
N LEU A 70 -10.78 -19.16 1.10
CA LEU A 70 -10.03 -18.45 0.06
C LEU A 70 -9.38 -17.19 0.62
N ALA A 71 -8.14 -16.92 0.24
CA ALA A 71 -7.45 -15.66 0.52
C ALA A 71 -6.95 -15.04 -0.79
N VAL A 72 -7.18 -13.75 -0.99
CA VAL A 72 -6.79 -13.05 -2.23
C VAL A 72 -5.54 -12.22 -1.99
N GLN A 73 -4.48 -12.46 -2.74
CA GLN A 73 -3.24 -11.72 -2.67
C GLN A 73 -2.63 -11.55 -4.06
N PRO A 74 -2.84 -10.41 -4.73
CA PRO A 74 -2.28 -10.17 -6.07
C PRO A 74 -0.75 -10.18 -6.09
N GLY A 75 -0.09 -9.39 -5.21
CA GLY A 75 1.36 -9.24 -5.17
C GLY A 75 1.99 -9.50 -3.79
N GLY A 76 1.33 -9.08 -2.70
CA GLY A 76 1.80 -9.34 -1.35
C GLY A 76 2.83 -8.35 -0.78
N HIS A 77 2.83 -7.07 -1.21
CA HIS A 77 3.61 -6.02 -0.57
C HIS A 77 3.25 -5.85 0.92
N GLY A 78 1.94 -5.78 1.22
CA GLY A 78 1.43 -5.72 2.58
C GLY A 78 0.95 -7.07 3.09
N ALA A 79 1.63 -8.17 2.72
CA ALA A 79 1.25 -9.51 3.15
C ALA A 79 1.21 -9.64 4.68
N SER A 80 0.26 -10.44 5.17
CA SER A 80 0.26 -10.94 6.54
C SER A 80 0.59 -12.44 6.54
N GLY A 81 1.06 -12.98 7.65
CA GLY A 81 1.30 -14.42 7.81
C GLY A 81 0.03 -15.26 7.92
N ASN A 82 -1.15 -14.65 7.88
CA ASN A 82 -2.44 -15.27 8.24
C ASN A 82 -3.10 -16.04 7.08
N LEU A 83 -2.34 -16.87 6.35
CA LEU A 83 -2.86 -17.64 5.20
C LEU A 83 -2.77 -19.16 5.37
N ASP A 84 -2.41 -19.65 6.53
CA ASP A 84 -2.24 -21.08 6.78
C ASP A 84 -3.52 -21.86 6.49
N GLY A 85 -3.38 -22.92 5.71
CA GLY A 85 -4.48 -23.81 5.35
C GLY A 85 -5.53 -23.18 4.43
N THR A 86 -5.30 -22.03 3.83
CA THR A 86 -6.21 -21.41 2.84
C THR A 86 -5.85 -21.82 1.42
N VAL A 87 -6.76 -21.59 0.47
CA VAL A 87 -6.44 -21.53 -0.95
C VAL A 87 -6.07 -20.08 -1.29
N LEU A 88 -4.80 -19.84 -1.60
CA LEU A 88 -4.29 -18.53 -1.99
C LEU A 88 -4.62 -18.24 -3.45
N LEU A 89 -5.38 -17.18 -3.70
CA LEU A 89 -5.76 -16.73 -5.05
C LEU A 89 -4.81 -15.66 -5.58
N ARG A 90 -4.27 -15.90 -6.78
CA ARG A 90 -3.53 -14.94 -7.60
C ARG A 90 -4.46 -14.40 -8.69
N THR A 91 -4.51 -13.09 -8.87
CA THR A 91 -5.52 -12.42 -9.71
C THR A 91 -4.97 -11.90 -11.04
N ALA A 92 -3.76 -12.30 -11.44
CA ALA A 92 -3.05 -11.73 -12.60
C ALA A 92 -3.86 -11.77 -13.91
N ALA A 93 -4.71 -12.79 -14.10
CA ALA A 93 -5.52 -12.93 -15.31
C ALA A 93 -6.72 -11.96 -15.37
N PHE A 94 -7.10 -11.31 -14.28
CA PHE A 94 -8.13 -10.26 -14.27
C PHE A 94 -7.48 -8.92 -14.63
N ASP A 95 -7.02 -8.77 -15.88
CA ASP A 95 -6.12 -7.70 -16.30
C ASP A 95 -6.79 -6.62 -17.17
N ARG A 96 -8.13 -6.60 -17.20
CA ARG A 96 -8.92 -5.60 -17.93
C ARG A 96 -8.61 -4.20 -17.45
N LEU A 97 -8.31 -3.27 -18.38
CA LEU A 97 -8.07 -1.87 -18.09
C LEU A 97 -8.70 -1.01 -19.16
N GLU A 98 -9.65 -0.17 -18.77
CA GLU A 98 -10.38 0.73 -19.67
C GLU A 98 -10.41 2.13 -19.05
N VAL A 99 -10.14 3.15 -19.88
CA VAL A 99 -10.16 4.57 -19.46
C VAL A 99 -11.22 5.31 -20.27
N ASP A 100 -12.26 5.76 -19.59
CA ASP A 100 -13.23 6.71 -20.14
C ASP A 100 -12.81 8.14 -19.75
N ARG A 101 -12.24 8.87 -20.72
CA ARG A 101 -11.74 10.23 -20.51
C ARG A 101 -12.86 11.23 -20.29
N ASP A 102 -13.98 11.05 -20.97
CA ASP A 102 -15.11 11.98 -20.91
C ASP A 102 -15.85 11.84 -19.58
N ALA A 103 -16.11 10.61 -19.16
CA ALA A 103 -16.67 10.29 -17.85
C ALA A 103 -15.67 10.47 -16.70
N ARG A 104 -14.36 10.53 -16.99
CA ARG A 104 -13.24 10.52 -16.02
C ARG A 104 -13.32 9.32 -15.08
N VAL A 105 -13.39 8.15 -15.66
CA VAL A 105 -13.51 6.88 -14.93
C VAL A 105 -12.48 5.90 -15.50
N ALA A 106 -11.85 5.14 -14.63
CA ALA A 106 -11.10 3.97 -15.03
C ALA A 106 -11.76 2.69 -14.49
N LEU A 107 -11.87 1.68 -15.34
CA LEU A 107 -12.16 0.32 -14.95
C LEU A 107 -10.83 -0.42 -14.85
N ILE A 108 -10.55 -1.02 -13.69
CA ILE A 108 -9.27 -1.60 -13.35
C ILE A 108 -9.50 -3.02 -12.82
N GLY A 109 -9.02 -4.02 -13.56
CA GLY A 109 -9.04 -5.42 -13.16
C GLY A 109 -8.13 -5.72 -11.96
N ALA A 110 -8.47 -6.75 -11.20
CA ALA A 110 -7.78 -7.11 -9.97
C ALA A 110 -6.32 -7.59 -10.17
N GLY A 111 -5.88 -7.84 -11.40
CA GLY A 111 -4.50 -8.15 -11.77
C GLY A 111 -3.66 -6.94 -12.18
N VAL A 112 -4.24 -5.74 -12.26
CA VAL A 112 -3.58 -4.55 -12.83
C VAL A 112 -2.75 -3.82 -11.76
N SER A 113 -1.50 -3.46 -12.10
CA SER A 113 -0.63 -2.61 -11.29
C SER A 113 -0.85 -1.12 -11.57
N TRP A 114 -0.42 -0.26 -10.62
CA TRP A 114 -0.48 1.19 -10.82
C TRP A 114 0.34 1.66 -12.02
N GLY A 115 1.51 1.05 -12.31
CA GLY A 115 2.31 1.39 -13.49
C GLY A 115 1.49 1.27 -14.77
N ARG A 116 0.77 0.15 -14.98
CA ARG A 116 -0.11 -0.03 -16.14
C ARG A 116 -1.23 1.02 -16.21
N VAL A 117 -1.81 1.41 -15.07
CA VAL A 117 -2.83 2.47 -15.02
C VAL A 117 -2.23 3.81 -15.42
N LEU A 118 -1.05 4.17 -14.88
CA LEU A 118 -0.36 5.42 -15.18
C LEU A 118 0.03 5.49 -16.67
N ASP A 119 0.53 4.38 -17.25
CA ASP A 119 0.83 4.27 -18.69
C ASP A 119 -0.43 4.53 -19.55
N ALA A 120 -1.57 3.96 -19.15
CA ALA A 120 -2.84 4.17 -19.86
C ALA A 120 -3.38 5.62 -19.74
N LEU A 121 -2.92 6.37 -18.75
CA LEU A 121 -3.25 7.78 -18.55
C LEU A 121 -2.30 8.74 -19.26
N ALA A 122 -1.22 8.25 -19.88
CA ALA A 122 -0.27 9.08 -20.61
C ALA A 122 -0.95 9.98 -21.65
N GLY A 123 -0.65 11.28 -21.61
CA GLY A 123 -1.22 12.27 -22.55
C GLY A 123 -2.72 12.54 -22.41
N THR A 124 -3.40 12.02 -21.37
CA THR A 124 -4.85 12.26 -21.17
C THR A 124 -5.14 13.55 -20.40
N GLY A 125 -4.19 14.10 -19.66
CA GLY A 125 -4.41 15.19 -18.71
C GLY A 125 -5.19 14.76 -17.46
N LEU A 126 -5.22 13.47 -17.17
CA LEU A 126 -5.87 12.87 -16.00
C LEU A 126 -4.87 12.11 -15.13
N VAL A 127 -5.19 11.99 -13.84
CA VAL A 127 -4.48 11.13 -12.88
C VAL A 127 -5.46 10.20 -12.16
N ALA A 128 -4.95 9.07 -11.71
CA ALA A 128 -5.59 8.20 -10.73
C ALA A 128 -4.88 8.32 -9.38
N MET A 129 -5.49 7.83 -8.31
CA MET A 129 -4.96 7.91 -6.94
C MET A 129 -3.83 6.89 -6.68
N ALA A 130 -2.80 6.88 -7.53
CA ALA A 130 -1.64 5.99 -7.43
C ALA A 130 -0.74 6.35 -6.23
N GLY A 131 -0.11 5.32 -5.65
CA GLY A 131 0.97 5.48 -4.69
C GLY A 131 2.33 5.77 -5.36
N SER A 132 3.41 5.65 -4.59
CA SER A 132 4.79 5.91 -5.05
C SER A 132 5.36 4.78 -5.92
N SER A 133 4.94 3.54 -5.69
CA SER A 133 5.48 2.37 -6.39
C SER A 133 4.59 1.89 -7.54
N PRO A 134 5.13 1.75 -8.77
CA PRO A 134 4.36 1.36 -9.95
C PRO A 134 3.94 -0.12 -9.95
N ILE A 135 4.63 -0.98 -9.19
CA ILE A 135 4.35 -2.42 -9.16
C ILE A 135 3.20 -2.80 -8.22
N ILE A 136 2.77 -1.87 -7.37
CA ILE A 136 1.66 -2.11 -6.44
C ILE A 136 0.37 -2.39 -7.22
N ASN A 137 -0.36 -3.42 -6.80
CA ASN A 137 -1.67 -3.74 -7.37
C ASN A 137 -2.67 -2.61 -7.07
N ALA A 138 -3.26 -2.05 -8.13
CA ALA A 138 -4.14 -0.88 -8.03
C ALA A 138 -5.43 -1.17 -7.26
N THR A 139 -6.03 -2.34 -7.48
CA THR A 139 -7.26 -2.77 -6.81
C THR A 139 -7.03 -2.99 -5.31
N ALA A 140 -6.01 -3.78 -4.94
CA ALA A 140 -5.71 -4.06 -3.53
C ALA A 140 -5.35 -2.79 -2.76
N PHE A 141 -4.56 -1.89 -3.36
CA PHE A 141 -4.20 -0.59 -2.79
C PHE A 141 -5.44 0.27 -2.52
N THR A 142 -6.33 0.41 -3.52
CA THR A 142 -7.55 1.21 -3.40
C THR A 142 -8.49 0.66 -2.34
N LEU A 143 -8.70 -0.65 -2.31
CA LEU A 143 -9.56 -1.34 -1.33
C LEU A 143 -9.01 -1.25 0.11
N SER A 144 -7.72 -1.03 0.29
CA SER A 144 -7.07 -0.84 1.61
C SER A 144 -6.95 0.63 2.02
N GLY A 145 -7.77 1.52 1.43
CA GLY A 145 -7.73 2.96 1.69
C GLY A 145 -6.79 3.69 0.73
N GLY A 146 -5.53 3.32 0.67
CA GLY A 146 -4.50 3.84 -0.25
C GLY A 146 -4.08 5.28 0.02
N GLN A 147 -2.82 5.46 0.41
CA GLN A 147 -2.20 6.78 0.56
C GLN A 147 -1.43 7.13 -0.72
N SER A 148 -2.04 7.97 -1.55
CA SER A 148 -1.56 8.41 -2.87
C SER A 148 -0.67 9.65 -2.78
N TRP A 149 0.09 9.95 -3.84
CA TRP A 149 0.66 11.27 -4.09
C TRP A 149 -0.37 12.39 -4.02
N PHE A 150 -1.61 12.11 -4.41
CA PHE A 150 -2.69 13.10 -4.50
C PHE A 150 -3.62 13.12 -3.28
N THR A 151 -3.19 12.50 -2.16
CA THR A 151 -4.01 12.38 -0.95
C THR A 151 -4.39 13.74 -0.35
N ARG A 152 -3.49 14.74 -0.37
CA ARG A 152 -3.79 16.10 0.10
C ARG A 152 -4.88 16.77 -0.76
N SER A 153 -4.89 16.52 -2.07
CA SER A 153 -5.87 17.10 -3.00
C SER A 153 -7.21 16.38 -2.98
N HIS A 154 -7.22 15.04 -2.80
CA HIS A 154 -8.39 14.21 -3.10
C HIS A 154 -8.79 13.23 -1.99
N GLY A 155 -8.04 13.14 -0.88
CA GLY A 155 -8.28 12.20 0.21
C GLY A 155 -7.70 10.81 -0.07
N HIS A 156 -8.26 9.77 0.54
CA HIS A 156 -7.87 8.39 0.31
C HIS A 156 -8.17 7.94 -1.13
N ALA A 157 -7.36 7.01 -1.66
CA ALA A 157 -7.65 6.38 -2.96
C ALA A 157 -9.01 5.68 -2.96
N SER A 158 -9.41 5.06 -1.85
CA SER A 158 -10.73 4.44 -1.67
C SER A 158 -11.90 5.43 -1.79
N GLY A 159 -11.68 6.72 -1.56
CA GLY A 159 -12.68 7.78 -1.81
C GLY A 159 -13.02 7.97 -3.29
N SER A 160 -12.13 7.50 -4.20
CA SER A 160 -12.39 7.47 -5.64
C SER A 160 -13.11 6.20 -6.10
N LEU A 161 -13.27 5.18 -5.24
CA LEU A 161 -13.92 3.92 -5.58
C LEU A 161 -15.41 4.11 -5.83
N ARG A 162 -15.86 3.90 -7.07
CA ARG A 162 -17.25 4.05 -7.54
C ARG A 162 -18.05 2.76 -7.42
N ALA A 163 -17.41 1.66 -7.85
CA ALA A 163 -18.05 0.36 -7.92
C ALA A 163 -17.00 -0.75 -7.79
N VAL A 164 -17.46 -1.93 -7.40
CA VAL A 164 -16.67 -3.15 -7.26
C VAL A 164 -17.38 -4.28 -7.99
N GLU A 165 -16.64 -5.00 -8.84
CA GLU A 165 -17.09 -6.25 -9.42
C GLU A 165 -16.65 -7.38 -8.48
N LEU A 166 -17.60 -8.09 -7.87
CA LEU A 166 -17.39 -8.99 -6.74
C LEU A 166 -17.99 -10.37 -6.98
N LEU A 167 -17.19 -11.42 -6.75
CA LEU A 167 -17.68 -12.77 -6.51
C LEU A 167 -17.91 -12.96 -5.01
N THR A 168 -19.17 -13.16 -4.63
CA THR A 168 -19.62 -13.30 -3.24
C THR A 168 -19.54 -14.75 -2.75
N ALA A 169 -19.69 -14.98 -1.44
CA ALA A 169 -19.61 -16.29 -0.81
C ALA A 169 -20.68 -17.29 -1.31
N ASP A 170 -21.80 -16.81 -1.83
CA ASP A 170 -22.86 -17.62 -2.44
C ASP A 170 -22.64 -17.92 -3.93
N GLY A 171 -21.47 -17.50 -4.50
CA GLY A 171 -21.10 -17.77 -5.89
C GLY A 171 -21.67 -16.78 -6.90
N ARG A 172 -22.42 -15.76 -6.47
CA ARG A 172 -22.89 -14.70 -7.38
C ARG A 172 -21.77 -13.75 -7.73
N HIS A 173 -21.68 -13.38 -9.00
CA HIS A 173 -20.75 -12.39 -9.52
C HIS A 173 -21.51 -11.20 -10.06
N ARG A 174 -21.23 -9.99 -9.54
CA ARG A 174 -21.99 -8.80 -9.88
C ARG A 174 -21.21 -7.50 -9.55
N TRP A 175 -21.61 -6.44 -10.23
CA TRP A 175 -21.21 -5.08 -9.85
C TRP A 175 -22.00 -4.61 -8.63
N LEU A 176 -21.29 -4.01 -7.69
CA LEU A 176 -21.83 -3.35 -6.51
C LEU A 176 -21.59 -1.84 -6.62
N ARG A 177 -22.64 -1.06 -6.35
CA ARG A 177 -22.62 0.40 -6.32
C ARG A 177 -23.24 0.88 -5.00
N ASP A 178 -23.03 2.17 -4.64
CA ASP A 178 -23.60 2.75 -3.41
C ASP A 178 -25.15 2.63 -3.36
N ALA A 179 -25.81 2.64 -4.52
CA ALA A 179 -27.26 2.47 -4.59
C ALA A 179 -27.75 1.04 -4.29
N ASP A 180 -26.89 0.04 -4.43
CA ASP A 180 -27.25 -1.36 -4.28
C ASP A 180 -27.01 -1.84 -2.84
N GLU A 181 -25.77 -1.69 -2.36
CA GLU A 181 -25.33 -2.17 -1.04
C GLU A 181 -24.38 -1.16 -0.38
N PRO A 182 -24.88 -0.03 0.15
CA PRO A 182 -24.05 1.06 0.69
C PRO A 182 -23.17 0.62 1.86
N GLU A 183 -23.65 -0.27 2.74
CA GLU A 183 -22.88 -0.76 3.89
C GLU A 183 -21.70 -1.63 3.48
N LEU A 184 -21.91 -2.52 2.50
CA LEU A 184 -20.82 -3.35 1.98
C LEU A 184 -19.77 -2.49 1.28
N LEU A 185 -20.19 -1.54 0.45
CA LEU A 185 -19.24 -0.67 -0.26
C LEU A 185 -18.52 0.28 0.69
N TRP A 186 -19.19 0.74 1.78
CA TRP A 186 -18.55 1.48 2.86
C TRP A 186 -17.43 0.67 3.52
N ALA A 187 -17.67 -0.59 3.87
CA ALA A 187 -16.66 -1.48 4.46
C ALA A 187 -15.51 -1.76 3.48
N MET A 188 -15.82 -1.96 2.19
CA MET A 188 -14.82 -2.23 1.15
C MET A 188 -13.91 -1.02 0.86
N ARG A 189 -14.32 0.20 1.19
CA ARG A 189 -13.47 1.41 1.09
C ARG A 189 -12.52 1.53 2.27
N GLY A 190 -11.61 0.55 2.41
CA GLY A 190 -10.56 0.50 3.41
C GLY A 190 -10.29 -0.89 4.00
N ALA A 191 -11.28 -1.80 3.97
CA ALA A 191 -11.13 -3.19 4.42
C ALA A 191 -11.54 -4.21 3.34
N GLY A 192 -11.44 -3.86 2.05
CA GLY A 192 -12.11 -4.53 0.94
C GLY A 192 -11.71 -5.95 0.60
N GLY A 193 -10.58 -6.46 1.11
CA GLY A 193 -10.11 -7.81 0.78
C GLY A 193 -10.80 -8.96 1.53
N ALA A 194 -11.74 -8.67 2.45
CA ALA A 194 -12.32 -9.68 3.34
C ALA A 194 -13.72 -10.14 2.93
N PHE A 195 -14.40 -9.50 1.96
CA PHE A 195 -15.83 -9.66 1.71
C PHE A 195 -16.17 -10.55 0.50
N GLY A 196 -15.17 -10.97 -0.26
CA GLY A 196 -15.30 -11.75 -1.49
C GLY A 196 -14.08 -11.62 -2.37
N VAL A 197 -14.13 -12.17 -3.58
CA VAL A 197 -13.09 -12.01 -4.58
C VAL A 197 -13.47 -10.86 -5.51
N VAL A 198 -12.72 -9.76 -5.43
CA VAL A 198 -12.86 -8.64 -6.35
C VAL A 198 -12.17 -9.00 -7.67
N THR A 199 -12.89 -8.86 -8.79
CA THR A 199 -12.37 -9.09 -10.14
C THR A 199 -12.04 -7.80 -10.88
N ALA A 200 -12.74 -6.70 -10.55
CA ALA A 200 -12.44 -5.36 -11.06
C ALA A 200 -13.01 -4.28 -10.13
N ILE A 201 -12.52 -3.06 -10.30
CA ILE A 201 -13.07 -1.84 -9.68
C ILE A 201 -13.29 -0.75 -10.72
N GLU A 202 -14.25 0.14 -10.47
CA GLU A 202 -14.36 1.44 -11.14
C GLU A 202 -13.87 2.54 -10.18
N VAL A 203 -13.02 3.44 -10.68
CA VAL A 203 -12.50 4.58 -9.90
C VAL A 203 -12.65 5.89 -10.63
N ASP A 204 -12.83 6.99 -9.90
CA ASP A 204 -12.74 8.34 -10.46
C ASP A 204 -11.31 8.65 -10.89
N LEU A 205 -11.19 9.36 -12.01
CA LEU A 205 -9.98 10.02 -12.46
C LEU A 205 -10.10 11.54 -12.21
N HIS A 206 -8.97 12.17 -11.93
CA HIS A 206 -8.93 13.59 -11.59
C HIS A 206 -8.17 14.40 -12.65
N PRO A 207 -8.60 15.62 -12.97
CA PRO A 207 -7.90 16.49 -13.90
C PRO A 207 -6.49 16.84 -13.41
N ALA A 208 -5.50 16.64 -14.26
CA ALA A 208 -4.10 16.98 -14.02
C ALA A 208 -3.41 17.35 -15.34
N PRO A 209 -3.77 18.49 -15.96
CA PRO A 209 -3.19 18.89 -17.24
C PRO A 209 -1.69 19.19 -17.12
N VAL A 210 -1.22 19.51 -15.93
CA VAL A 210 0.20 19.71 -15.60
C VAL A 210 0.49 19.03 -14.28
N ILE A 211 1.57 18.28 -14.20
CA ILE A 211 2.14 17.76 -12.97
C ILE A 211 3.57 18.28 -12.89
N THR A 212 3.92 18.90 -11.78
CA THR A 212 5.27 19.30 -11.43
C THR A 212 5.76 18.43 -10.30
N GLY A 213 6.94 17.86 -10.38
CA GLY A 213 7.43 16.97 -9.32
C GLY A 213 8.90 16.65 -9.47
N GLY A 214 9.39 15.78 -8.61
CA GLY A 214 10.78 15.36 -8.54
C GLY A 214 11.28 15.29 -7.12
N ARG A 215 12.61 15.19 -6.97
CA ARG A 215 13.27 15.12 -5.67
C ARG A 215 14.44 16.06 -5.58
N LEU A 216 14.74 16.46 -4.35
CA LEU A 216 15.95 17.12 -3.92
C LEU A 216 16.71 16.14 -3.03
N ASP A 217 17.94 15.78 -3.42
CA ASP A 217 18.84 15.02 -2.54
C ASP A 217 19.86 15.99 -1.94
N PHE A 218 20.17 15.81 -0.66
CA PHE A 218 21.00 16.70 0.14
C PHE A 218 22.21 15.99 0.74
N GLU A 219 23.22 16.77 1.12
CA GLU A 219 24.33 16.25 1.90
C GLU A 219 23.86 15.62 3.22
N PRO A 220 24.43 14.49 3.67
CA PRO A 220 24.00 13.77 4.88
C PRO A 220 24.14 14.58 6.17
N THR A 221 24.93 15.64 6.18
CA THR A 221 25.09 16.56 7.32
C THR A 221 23.82 17.34 7.64
N ASP A 222 22.94 17.52 6.65
CA ASP A 222 21.80 18.43 6.71
C ASP A 222 20.48 17.73 7.10
N VAL A 223 20.52 16.44 7.52
CA VAL A 223 19.34 15.60 7.82
C VAL A 223 18.27 16.35 8.62
N ALA A 224 18.61 16.82 9.83
CA ALA A 224 17.61 17.43 10.72
C ALA A 224 17.05 18.74 10.14
N ALA A 225 17.89 19.55 9.49
CA ALA A 225 17.47 20.82 8.89
C ALA A 225 16.46 20.59 7.73
N VAL A 226 16.76 19.64 6.85
CA VAL A 226 15.90 19.31 5.70
C VAL A 226 14.57 18.72 6.19
N LEU A 227 14.58 17.75 7.12
CA LEU A 227 13.36 17.14 7.63
C LEU A 227 12.46 18.17 8.33
N ARG A 228 13.01 19.08 9.16
CA ARG A 228 12.26 20.18 9.76
C ARG A 228 11.64 21.11 8.72
N ALA A 229 12.42 21.48 7.69
CA ALA A 229 11.92 22.35 6.63
C ALA A 229 10.74 21.73 5.86
N VAL A 230 10.73 20.39 5.66
CA VAL A 230 9.59 19.70 5.02
C VAL A 230 8.37 19.66 5.93
N VAL A 231 8.53 19.43 7.25
CA VAL A 231 7.43 19.50 8.23
C VAL A 231 6.80 20.90 8.19
N ASP A 232 7.60 21.95 8.29
CA ASP A 232 7.13 23.34 8.29
C ASP A 232 6.47 23.69 6.95
N ALA A 233 7.10 23.35 5.82
CA ALA A 233 6.53 23.57 4.51
C ALA A 233 5.21 22.84 4.30
N GLY A 234 5.07 21.62 4.82
CA GLY A 234 3.86 20.80 4.69
C GLY A 234 2.61 21.41 5.33
N ARG A 235 2.79 22.22 6.40
CA ARG A 235 1.69 22.90 7.09
C ARG A 235 1.10 24.05 6.28
N ASP A 236 1.96 24.77 5.54
CA ASP A 236 1.60 25.98 4.79
C ASP A 236 1.43 25.72 3.28
N ALA A 237 1.84 24.54 2.79
CA ALA A 237 1.77 24.21 1.37
C ALA A 237 0.32 24.10 0.88
N PRO A 238 0.05 24.47 -0.39
CA PRO A 238 -1.26 24.26 -0.99
C PRO A 238 -1.60 22.77 -1.01
N ASP A 239 -2.89 22.44 -0.95
CA ASP A 239 -3.36 21.05 -0.94
C ASP A 239 -3.03 20.30 -2.24
N THR A 240 -2.69 21.03 -3.30
CA THR A 240 -2.21 20.45 -4.57
C THR A 240 -0.79 19.88 -4.50
N LEU A 241 -0.01 20.22 -3.45
CA LEU A 241 1.38 19.79 -3.29
C LEU A 241 1.49 18.64 -2.27
N ALA A 242 1.97 17.49 -2.73
CA ALA A 242 2.46 16.42 -1.87
C ALA A 242 3.93 16.67 -1.51
N LEU A 243 4.28 16.41 -0.25
CA LEU A 243 5.63 16.53 0.28
C LEU A 243 5.97 15.26 1.07
N HIS A 244 7.05 14.60 0.68
CA HIS A 244 7.62 13.47 1.39
C HIS A 244 9.07 13.80 1.74
N ALA A 245 9.56 13.33 2.86
CA ALA A 245 10.97 13.44 3.22
C ALA A 245 11.46 12.18 3.88
N GLY A 246 12.74 11.88 3.71
CA GLY A 246 13.32 10.71 4.33
C GLY A 246 14.83 10.67 4.28
N VAL A 247 15.35 9.69 4.96
CA VAL A 247 16.77 9.32 4.98
C VAL A 247 16.87 7.86 4.58
N LEU A 248 17.77 7.55 3.68
CA LEU A 248 18.09 6.20 3.25
C LEU A 248 19.56 5.92 3.54
N ARG A 249 19.81 4.87 4.31
CA ARG A 249 21.15 4.31 4.54
C ARG A 249 21.31 3.12 3.61
N ILE A 250 22.16 3.27 2.58
CA ILE A 250 22.38 2.20 1.60
C ILE A 250 23.45 1.26 2.16
N PRO A 251 23.13 -0.02 2.36
CA PRO A 251 24.12 -0.99 2.85
C PRO A 251 25.30 -1.12 1.90
N ASP A 252 26.49 -1.40 2.45
CA ASP A 252 27.67 -1.74 1.64
C ASP A 252 27.62 -3.24 1.28
N VAL A 253 26.73 -3.57 0.35
CA VAL A 253 26.51 -4.95 -0.13
C VAL A 253 26.67 -5.03 -1.65
N PRO A 254 27.06 -6.17 -2.22
CA PRO A 254 27.26 -6.33 -3.67
C PRO A 254 26.02 -5.99 -4.52
N GLN A 255 24.83 -6.15 -3.97
CA GLN A 255 23.54 -5.89 -4.62
C GLN A 255 23.25 -4.39 -4.80
N ALA A 256 23.84 -3.53 -3.96
CA ALA A 256 23.69 -2.09 -4.11
C ALA A 256 24.56 -1.56 -5.28
N ALA A 257 24.08 -0.53 -5.97
CA ALA A 257 24.84 0.14 -7.02
C ALA A 257 26.19 0.63 -6.47
N PRO A 258 27.33 0.35 -7.13
CA PRO A 258 28.66 0.63 -6.59
C PRO A 258 28.87 2.06 -6.08
N GLU A 259 28.30 3.04 -6.77
CA GLU A 259 28.39 4.47 -6.46
C GLU A 259 27.55 4.90 -5.25
N LEU A 260 26.60 4.06 -4.83
CA LEU A 260 25.68 4.33 -3.71
C LEU A 260 26.05 3.54 -2.43
N ARG A 261 26.89 2.51 -2.52
CA ARG A 261 27.24 1.63 -1.40
C ARG A 261 27.77 2.40 -0.20
N GLY A 262 27.25 2.05 0.99
CA GLY A 262 27.66 2.67 2.25
C GLY A 262 27.27 4.15 2.39
N ARG A 263 26.54 4.72 1.41
CA ARG A 263 26.12 6.13 1.46
C ARG A 263 24.84 6.31 2.22
N THR A 264 24.70 7.47 2.84
CA THR A 264 23.44 8.00 3.35
C THR A 264 22.92 9.05 2.35
N ILE A 265 21.64 8.95 2.01
CA ILE A 265 20.94 9.92 1.17
C ILE A 265 19.85 10.57 2.03
N VAL A 266 19.80 11.90 2.00
CA VAL A 266 18.69 12.70 2.57
C VAL A 266 17.90 13.23 1.41
N THR A 267 16.60 12.96 1.38
CA THR A 267 15.77 13.33 0.24
C THR A 267 14.49 14.02 0.67
N ALA A 268 14.07 14.99 -0.14
CA ALA A 268 12.71 15.56 -0.12
C ALA A 268 12.08 15.40 -1.50
N MET A 269 10.87 14.85 -1.56
CA MET A 269 10.18 14.53 -2.79
C MET A 269 8.88 15.30 -2.87
N PHE A 270 8.53 15.75 -4.06
CA PHE A 270 7.40 16.63 -4.30
C PHE A 270 6.62 16.19 -5.53
N VAL A 271 5.28 16.28 -5.43
CA VAL A 271 4.37 16.17 -6.58
C VAL A 271 3.26 17.18 -6.43
N GLU A 272 3.13 18.08 -7.39
CA GLU A 272 2.09 19.10 -7.45
C GLU A 272 1.14 18.83 -8.64
N LEU A 273 -0.16 18.91 -8.37
CA LEU A 273 -1.18 19.03 -9.40
C LEU A 273 -1.24 20.49 -9.87
N GLY A 274 -0.38 20.85 -10.84
CA GLY A 274 -0.22 22.21 -11.34
C GLY A 274 1.22 22.69 -11.35
N ALA A 275 1.39 24.00 -11.32
CA ALA A 275 2.66 24.71 -11.27
C ALA A 275 2.47 26.08 -10.57
N SER A 276 2.01 26.08 -9.33
CA SER A 276 1.68 27.31 -8.59
C SER A 276 2.94 27.98 -8.02
N GLY A 277 2.85 29.31 -7.83
CA GLY A 277 3.90 30.06 -7.13
C GLY A 277 4.03 29.67 -5.66
N GLU A 278 2.92 29.27 -5.01
CA GLU A 278 2.86 28.85 -3.61
C GLU A 278 3.58 27.51 -3.39
N ALA A 279 3.34 26.52 -4.26
CA ALA A 279 4.06 25.25 -4.22
C ALA A 279 5.56 25.45 -4.49
N ARG A 280 5.92 26.28 -5.48
CA ARG A 280 7.31 26.63 -5.75
C ARG A 280 7.99 27.26 -4.53
N ALA A 281 7.31 28.21 -3.86
CA ALA A 281 7.86 28.86 -2.66
C ALA A 281 8.06 27.84 -1.50
N ALA A 282 7.16 26.87 -1.35
CA ALA A 282 7.32 25.79 -0.38
C ALA A 282 8.54 24.91 -0.71
N ILE A 283 8.70 24.50 -1.98
CA ILE A 283 9.87 23.74 -2.46
C ILE A 283 11.16 24.53 -2.26
N ASP A 284 11.17 25.83 -2.57
CA ASP A 284 12.36 26.69 -2.43
C ASP A 284 12.78 26.86 -0.97
N ARG A 285 11.83 26.91 -0.01
CA ARG A 285 12.15 26.88 1.42
C ARG A 285 12.88 25.59 1.81
N VAL A 286 12.42 24.44 1.33
CA VAL A 286 13.07 23.15 1.59
C VAL A 286 14.45 23.11 0.90
N ARG A 287 14.55 23.58 -0.35
CA ARG A 287 15.83 23.64 -1.08
C ARG A 287 16.90 24.47 -0.35
N ALA A 288 16.48 25.52 0.34
CA ALA A 288 17.38 26.38 1.13
C ALA A 288 17.80 25.78 2.48
N ALA A 289 17.24 24.66 2.91
CA ALA A 289 17.50 24.06 4.21
C ALA A 289 18.80 23.22 4.28
N GLY A 290 19.45 22.95 3.14
CA GLY A 290 20.69 22.17 3.08
C GLY A 290 21.41 22.34 1.77
N THR A 291 22.54 21.63 1.66
CA THR A 291 23.37 21.59 0.46
C THR A 291 22.79 20.58 -0.53
N VAL A 292 22.16 21.06 -1.58
CA VAL A 292 21.55 20.22 -2.62
C VAL A 292 22.63 19.56 -3.48
N VAL A 293 22.55 18.23 -3.59
CA VAL A 293 23.40 17.39 -4.43
C VAL A 293 22.73 17.07 -5.75
N THR A 294 21.40 16.78 -5.70
CA THR A 294 20.59 16.48 -6.87
C THR A 294 19.29 17.28 -6.82
N ASP A 295 18.91 17.87 -7.94
CA ASP A 295 17.63 18.57 -8.12
C ASP A 295 17.00 18.10 -9.43
N THR A 296 15.88 17.36 -9.33
CA THR A 296 15.13 16.86 -10.48
C THR A 296 13.75 17.51 -10.62
N ILE A 297 13.49 18.60 -9.87
CA ILE A 297 12.17 19.25 -9.87
C ILE A 297 11.87 19.83 -11.26
N GLY A 298 10.77 19.38 -11.85
CA GLY A 298 10.33 19.83 -13.17
C GLY A 298 8.98 19.24 -13.58
N PRO A 299 8.55 19.45 -14.82
CA PRO A 299 7.38 18.77 -15.37
C PRO A 299 7.56 17.24 -15.37
N VAL A 300 6.57 16.52 -14.87
CA VAL A 300 6.59 15.05 -14.81
C VAL A 300 5.39 14.48 -15.58
N PRO A 301 5.64 13.68 -16.64
CA PRO A 301 4.57 12.88 -17.25
C PRO A 301 3.96 11.92 -16.23
N VAL A 302 2.64 11.70 -16.30
CA VAL A 302 1.92 10.86 -15.33
C VAL A 302 2.49 9.45 -15.24
N GLU A 303 2.92 8.88 -16.36
CA GLU A 303 3.55 7.57 -16.48
C GLU A 303 4.93 7.47 -15.77
N HIS A 304 5.56 8.60 -15.47
CA HIS A 304 6.88 8.65 -14.82
C HIS A 304 6.83 8.96 -13.31
N LEU A 305 5.64 9.04 -12.71
CA LEU A 305 5.50 9.34 -11.27
C LEU A 305 6.24 8.33 -10.37
N GLY A 306 6.30 7.06 -10.75
CA GLY A 306 7.05 6.03 -10.01
C GLY A 306 8.56 6.28 -9.94
N GLY A 307 9.13 6.98 -10.92
CA GLY A 307 10.56 7.31 -10.96
C GLY A 307 11.00 8.40 -9.97
N ILE A 308 10.05 9.08 -9.28
CA ILE A 308 10.40 10.09 -8.28
C ILE A 308 11.02 9.45 -7.04
N VAL A 309 10.44 8.35 -6.54
CA VAL A 309 10.97 7.59 -5.39
C VAL A 309 12.02 6.59 -5.84
N ASP A 310 11.79 5.95 -6.98
CA ASP A 310 12.66 4.91 -7.55
C ASP A 310 12.83 3.72 -6.59
N GLU A 311 11.68 3.23 -6.07
CA GLU A 311 11.63 2.08 -5.15
C GLU A 311 12.08 0.78 -5.85
N PRO A 312 12.71 -0.17 -5.12
CA PRO A 312 12.99 -1.49 -5.66
C PRO A 312 11.73 -2.19 -6.16
N THR A 313 11.83 -2.80 -7.35
CA THR A 313 10.71 -3.54 -7.98
C THR A 313 10.75 -5.03 -7.73
N ASP A 314 11.92 -5.57 -7.43
CA ASP A 314 12.11 -6.99 -7.14
C ASP A 314 11.63 -7.33 -5.71
N PRO A 315 11.07 -8.53 -5.50
CA PRO A 315 10.73 -9.01 -4.16
C PRO A 315 11.93 -8.93 -3.21
N SER A 316 11.70 -8.37 -2.04
CA SER A 316 12.76 -8.18 -1.04
C SER A 316 12.22 -8.35 0.38
N PRO A 317 13.08 -8.75 1.34
CA PRO A 317 12.69 -8.82 2.72
C PRO A 317 12.62 -7.40 3.31
N ASP A 318 11.44 -7.02 3.79
CA ASP A 318 11.20 -5.74 4.46
C ASP A 318 10.47 -5.97 5.78
N THR A 319 10.91 -5.28 6.81
CA THR A 319 10.13 -5.10 8.03
C THR A 319 10.03 -3.62 8.35
N SER A 320 8.86 -3.17 8.78
CA SER A 320 8.59 -1.76 8.93
C SER A 320 7.70 -1.45 10.11
N TRP A 321 7.85 -0.24 10.58
CA TRP A 321 6.95 0.41 11.53
C TRP A 321 6.44 1.72 10.95
N SER A 322 5.20 2.07 11.28
CA SER A 322 4.60 3.35 10.90
C SER A 322 3.60 3.84 11.93
N ALA A 323 3.41 5.16 11.99
CA ALA A 323 2.39 5.82 12.80
C ALA A 323 1.91 7.12 12.16
N LEU A 324 0.65 7.46 12.34
CA LEU A 324 0.17 8.84 12.16
C LEU A 324 0.76 9.71 13.27
N ALA A 325 1.16 10.95 12.96
CA ALA A 325 1.85 11.80 13.92
C ALA A 325 1.65 13.29 13.62
N ASP A 326 1.74 14.10 14.67
CA ASP A 326 1.84 15.56 14.59
C ASP A 326 3.29 15.99 14.85
N LEU A 327 4.16 15.80 13.85
CA LEU A 327 5.58 16.11 13.98
C LEU A 327 5.82 17.60 14.16
N ASP A 328 6.76 17.94 15.06
CA ASP A 328 7.37 19.25 15.24
C ASP A 328 8.90 19.16 15.14
N ALA A 329 9.57 20.29 15.27
CA ALA A 329 11.03 20.35 15.19
C ALA A 329 11.72 19.45 16.21
N ASP A 330 11.20 19.41 17.45
CA ASP A 330 11.78 18.62 18.55
C ASP A 330 11.59 17.11 18.29
N ALA A 331 10.45 16.68 17.74
CA ALA A 331 10.21 15.30 17.35
C ALA A 331 11.16 14.87 16.22
N ILE A 332 11.42 15.75 15.24
CA ILE A 332 12.41 15.49 14.18
C ILE A 332 13.82 15.31 14.77
N ASP A 333 14.23 16.16 15.70
CA ASP A 333 15.56 16.06 16.31
C ASP A 333 15.70 14.73 17.07
N ARG A 334 14.70 14.34 17.87
CA ARG A 334 14.69 13.05 18.56
C ARG A 334 14.70 11.86 17.59
N LEU A 335 13.98 11.93 16.47
CA LEU A 335 13.99 10.89 15.43
C LEU A 335 15.38 10.74 14.80
N VAL A 336 16.02 11.84 14.46
CA VAL A 336 17.39 11.84 13.90
C VAL A 336 18.40 11.30 14.92
N ASP A 337 18.28 11.67 16.20
CA ASP A 337 19.15 11.17 17.27
C ASP A 337 18.92 9.65 17.49
N ALA A 338 17.68 9.19 17.52
CA ALA A 338 17.34 7.77 17.63
C ALA A 338 17.88 6.96 16.44
N TRP A 339 17.73 7.48 15.22
CA TRP A 339 18.26 6.83 14.02
C TRP A 339 19.80 6.77 14.03
N ARG A 340 20.50 7.77 14.61
CA ARG A 340 21.96 7.81 14.74
C ARG A 340 22.48 6.97 15.89
N SER A 341 21.64 6.60 16.85
CA SER A 341 22.03 5.80 18.02
C SER A 341 22.50 4.38 17.62
N PRO A 342 23.20 3.67 18.49
CA PRO A 342 23.55 2.26 18.25
C PRO A 342 22.33 1.38 17.96
N GLU A 343 21.22 1.60 18.64
CA GLU A 343 19.96 0.85 18.43
C GLU A 343 19.34 1.14 17.06
N GLY A 344 19.48 2.38 16.55
CA GLY A 344 18.93 2.81 15.28
C GLY A 344 19.73 2.37 14.04
N GLN A 345 20.84 1.63 14.21
CA GLN A 345 21.66 1.21 13.07
C GLN A 345 20.93 0.24 12.13
N GLU A 346 19.97 -0.54 12.64
CA GLU A 346 19.17 -1.45 11.82
C GLU A 346 18.15 -0.74 10.91
N ILE A 347 17.85 0.55 11.19
CA ILE A 347 16.94 1.33 10.35
C ILE A 347 17.67 1.77 9.08
N ILE A 348 17.34 1.11 7.97
CA ILE A 348 17.89 1.43 6.65
C ILE A 348 17.23 2.66 6.03
N ALA A 349 15.94 2.88 6.33
CA ALA A 349 15.22 4.07 5.89
C ALA A 349 14.24 4.53 6.96
N PHE A 350 14.12 5.84 7.13
CA PHE A 350 12.99 6.43 7.83
C PHE A 350 12.58 7.72 7.15
N GLY A 351 11.33 8.07 7.29
CA GLY A 351 10.81 9.29 6.70
C GLY A 351 9.39 9.57 7.10
N PHE A 352 8.82 10.59 6.48
CA PHE A 352 7.41 10.92 6.66
C PHE A 352 6.82 11.52 5.40
N ARG A 353 5.50 11.51 5.34
CA ARG A 353 4.69 12.15 4.31
C ARG A 353 3.80 13.19 4.95
N ALA A 354 3.77 14.41 4.40
CA ALA A 354 2.87 15.44 4.86
C ALA A 354 1.42 15.09 4.45
N LEU A 355 0.51 15.26 5.39
CA LEU A 355 -0.93 14.99 5.26
C LEU A 355 -1.71 16.32 5.29
N GLY A 356 -3.00 16.29 5.64
CA GLY A 356 -3.88 17.47 5.65
C GLY A 356 -4.68 17.58 4.37
N GLY A 357 -5.15 18.79 4.05
CA GLY A 357 -5.99 19.05 2.89
C GLY A 357 -7.28 18.22 2.87
N ALA A 358 -7.63 17.66 1.72
CA ALA A 358 -8.83 16.84 1.55
C ALA A 358 -8.85 15.59 2.45
N LEU A 359 -7.68 15.07 2.86
CA LEU A 359 -7.61 13.92 3.76
C LEU A 359 -8.15 14.22 5.17
N ALA A 360 -8.01 15.47 5.64
CA ALA A 360 -8.52 15.89 6.94
C ALA A 360 -10.04 16.14 6.97
N LEU A 361 -10.68 16.07 5.82
CA LEU A 361 -12.13 16.26 5.63
C LEU A 361 -12.84 14.90 5.48
N PRO A 362 -14.15 14.83 5.77
CA PRO A 362 -14.94 13.65 5.45
C PRO A 362 -14.81 13.28 3.96
N PRO A 363 -14.55 12.01 3.64
CA PRO A 363 -14.37 11.60 2.25
C PRO A 363 -15.65 11.79 1.44
N ARG A 364 -15.50 12.15 0.15
CA ARG A 364 -16.63 12.34 -0.76
C ARG A 364 -17.55 11.13 -0.86
N ARG A 365 -16.96 9.93 -0.87
CA ARG A 365 -17.69 8.66 -0.71
C ARG A 365 -17.30 8.07 0.64
N PRO A 366 -18.27 7.92 1.55
CA PRO A 366 -18.01 7.36 2.86
C PRO A 366 -17.38 5.95 2.76
N GLY A 367 -16.44 5.70 3.65
CA GLY A 367 -15.77 4.41 3.80
C GLY A 367 -15.25 4.25 5.21
N ILE A 368 -14.82 3.05 5.59
CA ILE A 368 -14.14 2.80 6.86
C ILE A 368 -12.83 3.61 6.94
N ALA A 369 -12.16 3.84 5.78
CA ALA A 369 -11.06 4.80 5.67
C ALA A 369 -11.63 6.22 5.71
N GLY A 370 -11.78 6.77 6.90
CA GLY A 370 -12.33 8.08 7.20
C GLY A 370 -11.31 9.21 7.12
N ALA A 371 -11.65 10.38 7.66
CA ALA A 371 -10.74 11.52 7.74
C ALA A 371 -9.55 11.24 8.68
N VAL A 372 -8.36 11.72 8.31
CA VAL A 372 -7.13 11.68 9.10
C VAL A 372 -6.75 13.12 9.46
N ARG A 373 -6.58 13.40 10.74
CA ARG A 373 -6.37 14.75 11.26
C ARG A 373 -4.93 15.08 11.57
N GLU A 374 -4.12 14.04 11.77
CA GLU A 374 -2.68 14.15 11.97
C GLU A 374 -2.01 14.73 10.72
N TRP A 375 -0.94 15.50 10.94
CA TRP A 375 -0.24 16.20 9.85
C TRP A 375 0.76 15.35 9.09
N ASN A 376 1.14 14.19 9.64
CA ASN A 376 2.16 13.34 9.04
C ASN A 376 1.82 11.87 9.21
N VAL A 377 2.33 11.02 8.32
CA VAL A 377 2.58 9.62 8.59
C VAL A 377 4.09 9.39 8.57
N VAL A 378 4.60 8.83 9.67
CA VAL A 378 6.01 8.44 9.83
C VAL A 378 6.16 6.97 9.46
N THR A 379 7.23 6.62 8.76
CA THR A 379 7.61 5.25 8.46
C THR A 379 9.08 5.01 8.79
N ALA A 380 9.40 3.81 9.27
CA ALA A 380 10.77 3.35 9.43
C ALA A 380 10.87 1.91 8.92
N HIS A 381 11.96 1.58 8.24
CA HIS A 381 12.19 0.32 7.57
C HIS A 381 13.52 -0.28 8.00
N ALA A 382 13.53 -1.59 8.19
CA ALA A 382 14.72 -2.40 8.41
C ALA A 382 14.71 -3.61 7.47
N MET A 383 15.86 -4.23 7.26
CA MET A 383 15.93 -5.47 6.50
C MET A 383 15.26 -6.59 7.30
N GLY A 384 14.27 -7.25 6.71
CA GLY A 384 13.56 -8.39 7.29
C GLY A 384 14.34 -9.69 7.17
N LEU A 385 15.62 -9.68 7.58
CA LEU A 385 16.51 -10.86 7.46
C LEU A 385 16.27 -11.84 8.61
N PRO A 386 16.32 -13.17 8.35
CA PRO A 386 16.19 -14.17 9.40
C PRO A 386 17.22 -13.97 10.53
N GLY A 387 16.74 -13.96 11.79
CA GLY A 387 17.57 -13.73 12.97
C GLY A 387 17.83 -12.26 13.30
N GLY A 388 17.33 -11.32 12.48
CA GLY A 388 17.42 -9.87 12.72
C GLY A 388 16.18 -9.27 13.40
N GLU A 389 15.14 -10.06 13.67
CA GLU A 389 13.83 -9.59 14.12
C GLU A 389 13.90 -8.80 15.46
N GLU A 390 14.65 -9.32 16.43
CA GLU A 390 14.81 -8.63 17.72
C GLU A 390 15.59 -7.31 17.61
N ALA A 391 16.58 -7.25 16.71
CA ALA A 391 17.36 -6.04 16.50
C ALA A 391 16.50 -4.97 15.80
N ALA A 392 15.75 -5.35 14.79
CA ALA A 392 14.79 -4.48 14.10
C ALA A 392 13.72 -3.96 15.09
N GLU A 393 13.17 -4.82 15.95
CA GLU A 393 12.15 -4.41 16.93
C GLU A 393 12.71 -3.45 18.00
N ARG A 394 13.95 -3.65 18.45
CA ARG A 394 14.62 -2.66 19.34
C ARG A 394 14.78 -1.31 18.64
N ALA A 395 15.17 -1.33 17.36
CA ALA A 395 15.32 -0.10 16.58
C ALA A 395 13.96 0.60 16.38
N PHE A 396 12.90 -0.12 16.04
CA PHE A 396 11.55 0.45 15.95
C PHE A 396 11.05 0.98 17.30
N THR A 397 11.40 0.31 18.40
CA THR A 397 11.07 0.80 19.75
C THR A 397 11.76 2.13 20.05
N ALA A 398 13.02 2.30 19.66
CA ALA A 398 13.72 3.58 19.77
C ALA A 398 13.07 4.67 18.91
N MET A 399 12.68 4.35 17.68
CA MET A 399 11.98 5.30 16.79
C MET A 399 10.60 5.69 17.35
N ARG A 400 9.80 4.73 17.86
CA ARG A 400 8.52 5.01 18.53
C ARG A 400 8.69 5.94 19.74
N ALA A 401 9.69 5.66 20.59
CA ALA A 401 9.98 6.49 21.75
C ALA A 401 10.40 7.92 21.34
N ALA A 402 11.12 8.07 20.23
CA ALA A 402 11.53 9.37 19.71
C ALA A 402 10.34 10.21 19.20
N VAL A 403 9.38 9.62 18.50
CA VAL A 403 8.14 10.31 18.11
C VAL A 403 7.33 10.65 19.38
N GLY A 404 7.28 9.74 20.35
CA GLY A 404 6.66 9.95 21.66
C GLY A 404 5.17 10.31 21.54
N HIS A 405 4.76 11.33 22.28
CA HIS A 405 3.36 11.79 22.33
C HIS A 405 2.85 12.42 21.03
N ALA A 406 3.72 12.70 20.07
CA ALA A 406 3.29 13.17 18.74
C ALA A 406 2.68 12.04 17.89
N ALA A 407 2.96 10.77 18.22
CA ALA A 407 2.40 9.62 17.51
C ALA A 407 1.00 9.27 17.99
N SER A 408 0.15 8.89 17.02
CA SER A 408 -1.11 8.19 17.23
C SER A 408 -0.84 6.67 17.35
N ASP A 409 -1.77 5.95 17.97
CA ASP A 409 -1.75 4.47 18.01
C ASP A 409 -2.15 3.85 16.65
N ARG A 410 -2.44 4.66 15.65
CA ARG A 410 -2.93 4.25 14.33
C ARG A 410 -1.99 4.66 13.20
N THR A 411 -2.14 3.93 12.10
CA THR A 411 -1.51 4.28 10.83
C THR A 411 -2.47 4.02 9.65
N PHE A 412 -2.05 4.22 8.41
CA PHE A 412 -2.82 3.80 7.25
C PHE A 412 -2.88 2.27 7.15
N CYS A 413 -4.01 1.72 6.73
CA CYS A 413 -4.17 0.28 6.53
C CYS A 413 -3.09 -0.30 5.60
N THR A 414 -2.67 0.45 4.59
CA THR A 414 -1.59 0.08 3.66
C THR A 414 -0.19 0.03 4.30
N PHE A 415 -0.02 0.57 5.51
CA PHE A 415 1.25 0.58 6.26
C PHE A 415 1.20 -0.27 7.53
N LEU A 416 0.12 -1.01 7.77
CA LEU A 416 0.05 -1.93 8.90
C LEU A 416 1.11 -3.03 8.78
N GLY A 417 1.84 -3.24 9.86
CA GLY A 417 2.79 -4.35 9.99
C GLY A 417 2.10 -5.73 9.94
N PRO A 418 2.86 -6.81 9.78
CA PRO A 418 2.32 -8.17 9.86
C PRO A 418 1.62 -8.43 11.20
N GLY A 419 0.49 -9.16 11.17
CA GLY A 419 -0.24 -9.53 12.38
C GLY A 419 -1.06 -8.41 13.05
N VAL A 420 -0.99 -7.17 12.54
CA VAL A 420 -1.80 -6.05 13.05
C VAL A 420 -3.16 -6.06 12.34
N GLY A 421 -4.25 -6.08 13.13
CA GLY A 421 -5.62 -6.01 12.64
C GLY A 421 -6.07 -4.61 12.22
N TYR A 422 -7.31 -4.51 11.76
CA TYR A 422 -7.86 -3.22 11.29
C TYR A 422 -7.96 -2.14 12.39
N THR A 423 -7.95 -2.50 13.67
CA THR A 423 -7.92 -1.54 14.79
C THR A 423 -6.64 -0.69 14.81
N GLY A 424 -5.54 -1.19 14.22
CA GLY A 424 -4.33 -0.40 14.00
C GLY A 424 -4.47 0.71 12.96
N ALA A 425 -5.57 0.74 12.20
CA ALA A 425 -5.84 1.78 11.19
C ALA A 425 -7.12 2.57 11.45
N TYR A 426 -8.16 1.95 12.02
CA TYR A 426 -9.50 2.51 12.11
C TYR A 426 -10.01 2.48 13.55
N ALA A 427 -11.05 3.27 13.82
CA ALA A 427 -11.72 3.28 15.13
C ALA A 427 -12.39 1.92 15.40
N GLU A 428 -12.34 1.46 16.66
CA GLU A 428 -12.95 0.18 17.07
C GLU A 428 -14.42 0.06 16.66
N SER A 429 -15.20 1.14 16.77
CA SER A 429 -16.61 1.16 16.35
C SER A 429 -16.79 0.91 14.86
N ASP A 430 -15.89 1.43 14.02
CA ASP A 430 -15.93 1.25 12.58
C ASP A 430 -15.46 -0.15 12.19
N VAL A 431 -14.46 -0.68 12.88
CA VAL A 431 -14.00 -2.07 12.72
C VAL A 431 -15.12 -3.04 13.11
N ALA A 432 -15.81 -2.82 14.23
CA ALA A 432 -16.97 -3.63 14.65
C ALA A 432 -18.12 -3.57 13.64
N ARG A 433 -18.39 -2.37 13.06
CA ARG A 433 -19.39 -2.22 11.99
C ARG A 433 -18.99 -3.03 10.75
N ALA A 434 -17.73 -2.96 10.31
CA ALA A 434 -17.25 -3.73 9.17
C ALA A 434 -17.27 -5.24 9.43
N ALA A 435 -16.95 -5.69 10.65
CA ALA A 435 -17.09 -7.08 11.08
C ALA A 435 -18.54 -7.59 10.99
N ASN A 436 -19.52 -6.77 11.35
CA ASN A 436 -20.95 -7.10 11.20
C ASN A 436 -21.35 -7.22 9.72
N VAL A 437 -20.85 -6.33 8.86
CA VAL A 437 -21.04 -6.45 7.40
C VAL A 437 -20.44 -7.78 6.92
N LYS A 438 -19.22 -8.11 7.33
CA LYS A 438 -18.55 -9.37 6.99
C LYS A 438 -19.40 -10.58 7.40
N ALA A 439 -19.88 -10.62 8.64
CA ALA A 439 -20.70 -11.70 9.15
C ALA A 439 -22.03 -11.86 8.37
N THR A 440 -22.55 -10.77 7.81
CA THR A 440 -23.78 -10.77 7.00
C THR A 440 -23.53 -11.32 5.59
N VAL A 441 -22.44 -10.89 4.92
CA VAL A 441 -22.20 -11.23 3.50
C VAL A 441 -21.42 -12.53 3.32
N ASP A 442 -20.72 -12.96 4.37
CA ASP A 442 -19.95 -14.21 4.40
C ASP A 442 -20.11 -14.93 5.76
N PRO A 443 -21.34 -15.39 6.07
CA PRO A 443 -21.66 -15.98 7.38
C PRO A 443 -20.90 -17.28 7.67
N GLU A 444 -20.42 -17.96 6.63
CA GLU A 444 -19.65 -19.21 6.79
C GLU A 444 -18.14 -18.96 6.80
N GLY A 445 -17.70 -17.69 6.73
CA GLY A 445 -16.28 -17.32 6.79
C GLY A 445 -15.45 -17.90 5.65
N ARG A 446 -15.97 -17.91 4.43
CA ARG A 446 -15.30 -18.50 3.25
C ARG A 446 -14.08 -17.73 2.78
N PHE A 447 -14.06 -16.41 3.05
CA PHE A 447 -12.95 -15.55 2.65
C PHE A 447 -12.11 -15.14 3.85
N ARG A 448 -10.81 -15.41 3.79
CA ARG A 448 -9.83 -14.93 4.74
C ARG A 448 -9.34 -13.56 4.29
N GLY A 449 -9.51 -12.54 5.12
CA GLY A 449 -8.93 -11.22 4.91
C GLY A 449 -7.43 -11.20 5.17
N ASN A 450 -6.73 -10.27 4.56
CA ASN A 450 -5.31 -10.02 4.87
C ASN A 450 -5.11 -9.48 6.30
N ARG A 451 -6.15 -8.88 6.88
CA ARG A 451 -6.18 -8.33 8.25
C ARG A 451 -7.42 -8.84 8.97
N ASP A 452 -7.30 -9.00 10.28
CA ASP A 452 -8.43 -9.39 11.13
C ASP A 452 -9.21 -8.16 11.60
N PHE A 453 -10.50 -8.38 11.93
CA PHE A 453 -11.40 -7.36 12.49
C PHE A 453 -11.26 -7.27 14.03
N THR A 454 -10.04 -7.35 14.52
CA THR A 454 -9.71 -7.29 15.95
C THR A 454 -8.72 -6.18 16.21
#